data_fe6fc2e58b56232b300babf5ad000690
#
_entry.id   fe6fc2e58b56232b300babf5ad000690
#
_cell.length_a   1.000
_cell.length_b   1.000
_cell.length_c   1.000
_cell.angle_alpha   90.00
_cell.angle_beta   90.00
_cell.angle_gamma   90.00
#
_symmetry.space_group_name_H-M   'P 1'
#
loop_
_entity.id
_entity.type
_entity.pdbx_description
1 polymer ?
#
loop_
_entity_poly.entity_id
_entity_poly.type
_entity_poly.pdbx_seq_one_letter_code
_entity_poly.pdbx_strand_id
1 'polypeptide(L)'
;TPLYSSAASDVYKRQAIPKDAIAISISKITSQQGHATFNSHDVIHWQENLAMNPASTMKLVTSLAAMEMLGPQYRWKTDLFTNGQISKGTLRGDLLIRGSGDPKLIPEEINKLLANLKSSGVKNIHGDLIFDRSAYDKSVKESSFFDGEPTRSYSVPPDALLFAFNSFSFQFFPNLENRLVVIRQTPRMANLSIENNLLVVDGPCTNWRDGIQMSLKAEKKSGWIASFSGEYPSACSTANWNIVATDNDQFLSQGLIAAWEDLGGTWGKRPVIKNGQLTESFRPIVTHFGIPLYESVRDINKLSNNVMARQVLLTLAIEKNGAPGNTNNGNMVVKSWLKKYQLDMPELVIENGSGLSRIERISSKHLNQVLLLGLNSSTRDYFTESLPIAGVDGTMKHRLMDKLRQYIPRKADVQVFESNLSQFPKPIKKYGAYIKTGSLADVRSISGYVVSKTGQVYAISSFINHRNAGSGRGIHDALMTWLLDDGPQQSHARAH
;
A
#
# COMPACT_ATOMS: atom_id res chain seq x y z
N THR A 1 -31.46 1.67 -26.26
CA THR A 1 -30.38 1.01 -25.54
C THR A 1 -29.06 1.63 -25.96
N PRO A 2 -28.25 2.23 -25.08
CA PRO A 2 -27.05 2.96 -25.52
C PRO A 2 -25.98 2.04 -26.08
N LEU A 3 -25.20 2.54 -27.05
CA LEU A 3 -24.16 1.85 -27.83
C LEU A 3 -23.00 1.23 -27.00
N TYR A 4 -22.86 1.60 -25.70
CA TYR A 4 -21.91 0.94 -24.79
C TYR A 4 -22.31 -0.50 -24.45
N SER A 5 -23.58 -0.88 -24.69
CA SER A 5 -24.05 -2.23 -24.44
C SER A 5 -23.39 -3.28 -25.38
N SER A 6 -22.90 -2.90 -26.55
CA SER A 6 -22.30 -3.86 -27.50
C SER A 6 -20.86 -4.19 -27.16
N ALA A 7 -19.97 -3.19 -26.97
CA ALA A 7 -18.55 -3.47 -26.69
C ALA A 7 -18.33 -4.13 -25.32
N ALA A 8 -18.95 -3.60 -24.24
CA ALA A 8 -18.91 -4.25 -22.94
C ALA A 8 -19.67 -5.58 -22.95
N SER A 9 -20.81 -5.68 -23.72
CA SER A 9 -21.59 -6.92 -23.79
C SER A 9 -20.88 -8.06 -24.54
N ASP A 10 -20.08 -7.75 -25.53
CA ASP A 10 -19.31 -8.77 -26.25
C ASP A 10 -18.09 -9.24 -25.46
N VAL A 11 -17.49 -8.38 -24.65
CA VAL A 11 -16.35 -8.72 -23.80
C VAL A 11 -16.78 -9.62 -22.63
N TYR A 12 -17.90 -9.35 -21.95
CA TYR A 12 -18.33 -10.21 -20.83
C TYR A 12 -18.84 -11.58 -21.30
N LYS A 13 -19.51 -11.67 -22.50
CA LYS A 13 -19.94 -12.95 -23.05
C LYS A 13 -18.79 -13.90 -23.30
N ARG A 14 -17.65 -13.38 -23.77
CA ARG A 14 -16.43 -14.18 -24.01
C ARG A 14 -15.73 -14.64 -22.73
N GLN A 15 -16.01 -14.02 -21.59
CA GLN A 15 -15.29 -14.24 -20.32
C GLN A 15 -16.08 -15.06 -19.30
N ALA A 16 -17.28 -15.52 -19.64
CA ALA A 16 -18.18 -16.29 -18.77
C ALA A 16 -18.41 -15.63 -17.39
N ILE A 17 -18.54 -14.28 -17.37
CA ILE A 17 -18.90 -13.50 -16.19
C ILE A 17 -20.33 -13.02 -16.37
N PRO A 18 -21.27 -13.42 -15.49
CA PRO A 18 -22.67 -12.99 -15.59
C PRO A 18 -22.81 -11.50 -15.24
N LYS A 19 -23.84 -10.86 -15.80
CA LYS A 19 -24.07 -9.40 -15.63
C LYS A 19 -24.35 -9.01 -14.18
N ASP A 20 -24.98 -9.88 -13.41
CA ASP A 20 -25.31 -9.69 -12.00
C ASP A 20 -24.08 -9.74 -11.08
N ALA A 21 -22.95 -10.25 -11.58
CA ALA A 21 -21.68 -10.24 -10.89
C ALA A 21 -20.87 -8.94 -11.10
N ILE A 22 -21.42 -7.94 -11.79
CA ILE A 22 -20.75 -6.69 -12.17
C ILE A 22 -21.53 -5.49 -11.62
N ALA A 23 -20.82 -4.54 -10.98
CA ALA A 23 -21.37 -3.23 -10.64
C ALA A 23 -20.48 -2.14 -11.25
N ILE A 24 -21.12 -1.08 -11.78
CA ILE A 24 -20.43 0.04 -12.43
C ILE A 24 -21.11 1.34 -12.02
N SER A 25 -20.31 2.32 -11.62
CA SER A 25 -20.69 3.72 -11.50
C SER A 25 -19.65 4.58 -12.22
N ILE A 26 -20.08 5.37 -13.18
CA ILE A 26 -19.23 6.31 -13.92
C ILE A 26 -19.94 7.66 -13.92
N SER A 27 -19.25 8.70 -13.47
CA SER A 27 -19.75 10.06 -13.43
C SER A 27 -18.78 11.01 -14.15
N LYS A 28 -19.32 11.91 -14.95
CA LYS A 28 -18.59 13.05 -15.53
C LYS A 28 -18.38 14.09 -14.44
N ILE A 29 -17.13 14.53 -14.28
CA ILE A 29 -16.76 15.57 -13.31
C ILE A 29 -16.74 16.92 -14.02
N THR A 30 -17.39 17.91 -13.41
CA THR A 30 -17.39 19.30 -13.88
C THR A 30 -16.93 20.22 -12.75
N SER A 31 -16.19 21.27 -13.09
CA SER A 31 -15.86 22.36 -12.18
C SER A 31 -16.83 23.53 -12.40
N GLN A 32 -17.25 24.19 -11.34
CA GLN A 32 -17.92 25.49 -11.47
C GLN A 32 -16.89 26.58 -11.75
N GLN A 33 -17.11 27.37 -12.79
CA GLN A 33 -16.22 28.50 -13.11
C GLN A 33 -16.13 29.44 -11.90
N GLY A 34 -14.89 29.72 -11.47
CA GLY A 34 -14.62 30.61 -10.33
C GLY A 34 -14.70 29.97 -8.94
N HIS A 35 -15.08 28.68 -8.83
CA HIS A 35 -15.11 27.93 -7.58
C HIS A 35 -14.26 26.66 -7.70
N ALA A 36 -13.47 26.38 -6.64
CA ALA A 36 -12.67 25.15 -6.56
C ALA A 36 -13.52 23.92 -6.18
N THR A 37 -14.83 23.95 -6.50
CA THR A 37 -15.77 22.88 -6.17
C THR A 37 -16.08 22.07 -7.42
N PHE A 38 -16.04 20.75 -7.28
CA PHE A 38 -16.36 19.80 -8.33
C PHE A 38 -17.72 19.16 -8.07
N ASN A 39 -18.49 19.02 -9.15
CA ASN A 39 -19.75 18.29 -9.18
C ASN A 39 -19.64 17.07 -10.07
N SER A 40 -20.53 16.11 -9.90
CA SER A 40 -20.61 14.93 -10.74
C SER A 40 -21.98 14.79 -11.40
N HIS A 41 -21.98 14.30 -12.64
CA HIS A 41 -23.17 13.95 -13.40
C HIS A 41 -23.03 12.50 -13.84
N ASP A 42 -24.01 11.68 -13.52
CA ASP A 42 -23.98 10.25 -13.83
C ASP A 42 -24.00 10.01 -15.34
N VAL A 43 -23.14 9.10 -15.78
CA VAL A 43 -22.96 8.70 -17.17
C VAL A 43 -23.37 7.25 -17.37
N ILE A 44 -22.92 6.36 -16.49
CA ILE A 44 -23.29 4.96 -16.45
C ILE A 44 -23.53 4.54 -15.00
N HIS A 45 -24.64 3.84 -14.78
CA HIS A 45 -24.95 3.17 -13.52
C HIS A 45 -25.52 1.78 -13.83
N TRP A 46 -24.81 0.77 -13.38
CA TRP A 46 -25.23 -0.62 -13.45
C TRP A 46 -25.04 -1.27 -12.11
N GLN A 47 -26.13 -1.70 -11.48
CA GLN A 47 -26.13 -2.26 -10.12
C GLN A 47 -25.29 -1.43 -9.11
N GLU A 48 -25.26 -0.13 -9.31
CA GLU A 48 -24.37 0.80 -8.61
C GLU A 48 -24.54 0.83 -7.09
N ASN A 49 -25.74 0.47 -6.60
CA ASN A 49 -26.07 0.41 -5.17
C ASN A 49 -25.79 -0.97 -4.55
N LEU A 50 -25.39 -1.96 -5.36
CA LEU A 50 -25.13 -3.31 -4.86
C LEU A 50 -23.86 -3.33 -3.98
N ALA A 51 -24.01 -3.85 -2.75
CA ALA A 51 -22.91 -4.05 -1.82
C ALA A 51 -21.97 -5.16 -2.33
N MET A 52 -20.82 -4.81 -2.86
CA MET A 52 -19.84 -5.76 -3.40
C MET A 52 -18.51 -5.68 -2.66
N ASN A 53 -17.73 -6.75 -2.74
CA ASN A 53 -16.36 -6.74 -2.23
C ASN A 53 -15.50 -5.85 -3.14
N PRO A 54 -14.92 -4.76 -2.61
CA PRO A 54 -14.12 -3.83 -3.40
C PRO A 54 -12.66 -4.26 -3.55
N ALA A 55 -12.24 -5.31 -2.85
CA ALA A 55 -10.83 -5.64 -2.69
C ALA A 55 -9.99 -4.37 -2.37
N SER A 56 -8.79 -4.26 -2.90
CA SER A 56 -7.87 -3.16 -2.58
C SER A 56 -8.32 -1.75 -3.00
N THR A 57 -9.47 -1.57 -3.66
CA THR A 57 -10.02 -0.23 -3.88
C THR A 57 -10.60 0.37 -2.58
N MET A 58 -10.87 -0.45 -1.53
CA MET A 58 -11.17 0.03 -0.18
C MET A 58 -10.08 0.97 0.38
N LYS A 59 -8.83 0.80 -0.04
CA LYS A 59 -7.72 1.66 0.39
C LYS A 59 -7.94 3.15 0.06
N LEU A 60 -8.76 3.47 -0.94
CA LEU A 60 -9.13 4.86 -1.26
C LEU A 60 -9.90 5.50 -0.10
N VAL A 61 -10.83 4.76 0.51
CA VAL A 61 -11.59 5.23 1.69
C VAL A 61 -10.63 5.47 2.87
N THR A 62 -9.80 4.47 3.20
CA THR A 62 -8.83 4.55 4.32
C THR A 62 -7.82 5.68 4.11
N SER A 63 -7.29 5.81 2.89
CA SER A 63 -6.28 6.82 2.55
C SER A 63 -6.84 8.24 2.62
N LEU A 64 -8.04 8.47 2.07
CA LEU A 64 -8.65 9.79 2.09
C LEU A 64 -9.04 10.19 3.51
N ALA A 65 -9.66 9.27 4.27
CA ALA A 65 -9.99 9.51 5.67
C ALA A 65 -8.75 9.90 6.50
N ALA A 66 -7.65 9.20 6.30
CA ALA A 66 -6.40 9.49 7.02
C ALA A 66 -5.85 10.88 6.66
N MET A 67 -5.77 11.21 5.37
CA MET A 67 -5.27 12.52 4.95
C MET A 67 -6.16 13.69 5.42
N GLU A 68 -7.48 13.51 5.43
CA GLU A 68 -8.42 14.52 5.90
C GLU A 68 -8.37 14.71 7.43
N MET A 69 -8.20 13.62 8.18
CA MET A 69 -8.30 13.65 9.63
C MET A 69 -6.97 13.96 10.33
N LEU A 70 -5.86 13.48 9.77
CA LEU A 70 -4.52 13.63 10.35
C LEU A 70 -3.70 14.75 9.67
N GLY A 71 -4.07 15.10 8.44
CA GLY A 71 -3.29 15.97 7.57
C GLY A 71 -2.15 15.23 6.86
N PRO A 72 -1.78 15.67 5.63
CA PRO A 72 -0.78 14.97 4.80
C PRO A 72 0.62 14.96 5.40
N GLN A 73 0.93 15.88 6.30
CA GLN A 73 2.24 16.00 6.97
C GLN A 73 2.34 15.23 8.29
N TYR A 74 1.28 14.52 8.71
CA TYR A 74 1.33 13.67 9.91
C TYR A 74 2.50 12.69 9.82
N ARG A 75 3.20 12.48 10.96
CA ARG A 75 4.34 11.57 11.06
C ARG A 75 4.21 10.70 12.31
N TRP A 76 4.52 9.43 12.15
CA TRP A 76 4.59 8.49 13.26
C TRP A 76 5.86 8.69 14.08
N LYS A 77 5.80 8.31 15.35
CA LYS A 77 6.93 8.40 16.27
C LYS A 77 7.46 7.01 16.60
N THR A 78 8.77 6.92 16.66
CA THR A 78 9.48 5.80 17.29
C THR A 78 10.38 6.39 18.35
N ASP A 79 10.10 6.10 19.61
CA ASP A 79 10.76 6.70 20.75
C ASP A 79 11.73 5.72 21.41
N LEU A 80 12.88 6.22 21.85
CA LEU A 80 13.85 5.50 22.67
C LEU A 80 13.84 6.07 24.08
N PHE A 81 13.77 5.15 25.06
CA PHE A 81 13.82 5.46 26.48
C PHE A 81 14.84 4.58 27.17
N THR A 82 15.27 5.00 28.36
CA THR A 82 16.15 4.19 29.23
C THR A 82 15.78 4.34 30.70
N ASN A 83 15.97 3.26 31.47
CA ASN A 83 15.92 3.25 32.92
C ASN A 83 17.34 3.41 33.54
N GLY A 84 18.38 3.59 32.72
CA GLY A 84 19.77 3.67 33.15
C GLY A 84 20.40 5.05 32.99
N GLN A 85 21.71 5.12 33.21
CA GLN A 85 22.51 6.33 33.08
C GLN A 85 23.48 6.21 31.89
N ILE A 86 23.71 7.33 31.21
CA ILE A 86 24.73 7.45 30.17
C ILE A 86 25.97 8.11 30.81
N SER A 87 27.08 7.39 30.85
CA SER A 87 28.36 7.88 31.38
C SER A 87 29.50 7.45 30.49
N LYS A 88 30.37 8.41 30.11
CA LYS A 88 31.52 8.19 29.22
C LYS A 88 31.16 7.40 27.94
N GLY A 89 30.01 7.70 27.35
CA GLY A 89 29.54 7.03 26.14
C GLY A 89 28.89 5.65 26.35
N THR A 90 28.78 5.18 27.59
CA THR A 90 28.13 3.92 27.92
C THR A 90 26.78 4.12 28.56
N LEU A 91 25.74 3.54 27.97
CA LEU A 91 24.42 3.40 28.57
C LEU A 91 24.41 2.17 29.48
N ARG A 92 24.28 2.40 30.81
CA ARG A 92 24.12 1.34 31.81
C ARG A 92 22.68 1.26 32.25
N GLY A 93 21.89 0.47 31.56
CA GLY A 93 20.47 0.25 31.73
C GLY A 93 19.82 -0.22 30.44
N ASP A 94 18.56 -0.60 30.52
CA ASP A 94 17.83 -1.13 29.38
C ASP A 94 17.49 -0.01 28.38
N LEU A 95 17.41 -0.37 27.12
CA LEU A 95 16.91 0.47 26.02
C LEU A 95 15.50 0.01 25.66
N LEU A 96 14.51 0.85 25.96
CA LEU A 96 13.12 0.64 25.57
C LEU A 96 12.85 1.36 24.27
N ILE A 97 12.27 0.65 23.33
CA ILE A 97 11.84 1.15 22.02
C ILE A 97 10.32 1.09 21.99
N ARG A 98 9.67 2.26 21.84
CA ARG A 98 8.22 2.37 21.74
C ARG A 98 7.81 2.79 20.34
N GLY A 99 6.98 1.97 19.68
CA GLY A 99 6.40 2.26 18.37
C GLY A 99 5.00 2.83 18.45
N SER A 100 4.69 3.77 17.56
CA SER A 100 3.32 4.28 17.36
C SER A 100 2.61 3.65 16.16
N GLY A 101 3.19 2.62 15.53
CA GLY A 101 2.62 1.99 14.36
C GLY A 101 3.05 2.63 13.04
N ASP A 102 4.30 3.06 12.94
CA ASP A 102 4.84 3.59 11.68
C ASP A 102 4.67 2.56 10.54
N PRO A 103 3.91 2.88 9.47
CA PRO A 103 3.67 1.95 8.37
C PRO A 103 4.92 1.71 7.52
N LYS A 104 5.99 2.50 7.70
CA LYS A 104 7.22 2.41 6.91
C LYS A 104 8.48 2.52 7.77
N LEU A 105 8.51 1.79 8.90
CA LEU A 105 9.70 1.64 9.72
C LEU A 105 10.71 0.72 9.01
N ILE A 106 11.37 1.24 7.99
CA ILE A 106 12.35 0.54 7.15
C ILE A 106 13.78 0.71 7.68
N PRO A 107 14.78 -0.02 7.14
CA PRO A 107 16.18 0.07 7.60
C PRO A 107 16.72 1.50 7.65
N GLU A 108 16.36 2.34 6.67
CA GLU A 108 16.80 3.74 6.60
C GLU A 108 16.27 4.56 7.78
N GLU A 109 15.03 4.32 8.22
CA GLU A 109 14.44 5.00 9.37
C GLU A 109 15.04 4.51 10.69
N ILE A 110 15.32 3.21 10.82
CA ILE A 110 16.05 2.64 11.96
C ILE A 110 17.47 3.20 12.03
N ASN A 111 18.17 3.33 10.91
CA ASN A 111 19.51 3.92 10.87
C ASN A 111 19.50 5.37 11.36
N LYS A 112 18.50 6.18 10.97
CA LYS A 112 18.34 7.56 11.46
C LYS A 112 18.05 7.59 12.97
N LEU A 113 17.16 6.73 13.47
CA LEU A 113 16.84 6.60 14.88
C LEU A 113 18.11 6.29 15.71
N LEU A 114 18.87 5.29 15.28
CA LEU A 114 20.10 4.86 15.97
C LEU A 114 21.26 5.86 15.80
N ALA A 115 21.36 6.57 14.68
CA ALA A 115 22.30 7.67 14.52
C ALA A 115 21.98 8.82 15.49
N ASN A 116 20.73 9.13 15.74
CA ASN A 116 20.31 10.11 16.74
C ASN A 116 20.65 9.64 18.16
N LEU A 117 20.48 8.33 18.46
CA LEU A 117 20.95 7.75 19.72
C LEU A 117 22.47 7.90 19.90
N LYS A 118 23.23 7.64 18.85
CA LYS A 118 24.70 7.83 18.87
C LYS A 118 25.07 9.31 19.08
N SER A 119 24.35 10.22 18.44
CA SER A 119 24.54 11.67 18.59
C SER A 119 24.19 12.20 19.99
N SER A 120 23.29 11.52 20.72
CA SER A 120 23.00 11.82 22.12
C SER A 120 24.12 11.39 23.10
N GLY A 121 25.24 10.88 22.58
CA GLY A 121 26.42 10.51 23.34
C GLY A 121 26.54 9.02 23.68
N VAL A 122 25.58 8.17 23.25
CA VAL A 122 25.67 6.71 23.45
C VAL A 122 26.57 6.09 22.40
N LYS A 123 27.56 5.30 22.83
CA LYS A 123 28.46 4.53 21.98
C LYS A 123 28.41 3.03 22.30
N ASN A 124 28.12 2.70 23.56
CA ASN A 124 28.08 1.33 24.05
C ASN A 124 26.80 1.13 24.89
N ILE A 125 26.07 0.03 24.68
CA ILE A 125 24.84 -0.32 25.39
C ILE A 125 25.08 -1.56 26.26
N HIS A 126 24.85 -1.46 27.56
CA HIS A 126 25.03 -2.54 28.54
C HIS A 126 23.74 -3.09 29.13
N GLY A 127 22.60 -2.78 28.53
CA GLY A 127 21.28 -3.24 28.96
C GLY A 127 20.61 -4.20 27.99
N ASP A 128 19.39 -4.52 28.27
CA ASP A 128 18.53 -5.34 27.45
C ASP A 128 17.69 -4.46 26.49
N LEU A 129 17.11 -5.05 25.46
CA LEU A 129 16.17 -4.39 24.56
C LEU A 129 14.75 -4.70 24.99
N ILE A 130 13.95 -3.66 25.20
CA ILE A 130 12.54 -3.78 25.57
C ILE A 130 11.70 -3.19 24.45
N PHE A 131 10.74 -3.96 23.94
CA PHE A 131 9.83 -3.54 22.88
C PHE A 131 8.46 -3.17 23.48
N ASP A 132 8.09 -1.91 23.38
CA ASP A 132 6.78 -1.40 23.77
C ASP A 132 5.87 -1.25 22.56
N ARG A 133 4.88 -2.13 22.49
CA ARG A 133 3.86 -2.20 21.45
C ARG A 133 2.47 -1.81 21.96
N SER A 134 2.39 -1.13 23.09
CA SER A 134 1.13 -0.76 23.75
C SER A 134 0.25 0.18 22.94
N ALA A 135 0.75 0.71 21.82
CA ALA A 135 -0.06 1.49 20.90
C ALA A 135 -1.19 0.65 20.26
N TYR A 136 -1.03 -0.67 20.14
CA TYR A 136 -2.02 -1.56 19.55
C TYR A 136 -2.58 -2.54 20.57
N ASP A 137 -3.87 -2.83 20.42
CA ASP A 137 -4.56 -3.87 21.18
C ASP A 137 -4.06 -5.26 20.76
N LYS A 138 -4.07 -6.23 21.70
CA LYS A 138 -3.61 -7.59 21.46
C LYS A 138 -4.43 -8.31 20.37
N SER A 139 -5.71 -7.99 20.22
CA SER A 139 -6.60 -8.56 19.19
C SER A 139 -6.16 -8.26 17.76
N VAL A 140 -5.31 -7.24 17.53
CA VAL A 140 -4.79 -6.89 16.21
C VAL A 140 -3.96 -8.00 15.59
N LYS A 141 -3.26 -8.81 16.41
CA LYS A 141 -2.42 -9.93 15.94
C LYS A 141 -3.24 -11.16 15.54
N GLU A 142 -4.42 -11.36 16.12
CA GLU A 142 -5.23 -12.56 15.94
C GLU A 142 -5.97 -12.60 14.59
N SER A 143 -6.23 -11.46 13.98
CA SER A 143 -7.04 -11.34 12.74
C SER A 143 -6.24 -11.45 11.43
N SER A 144 -5.01 -11.96 11.44
CA SER A 144 -4.00 -11.63 10.44
C SER A 144 -3.85 -12.62 9.27
N PHE A 145 -4.37 -13.83 9.34
CA PHE A 145 -4.11 -14.83 8.29
C PHE A 145 -5.25 -14.87 7.27
N PHE A 146 -5.08 -14.13 6.19
CA PHE A 146 -6.01 -14.20 5.07
C PHE A 146 -5.75 -15.46 4.23
N ASP A 147 -6.80 -16.22 3.97
CA ASP A 147 -6.80 -17.46 3.17
C ASP A 147 -5.80 -18.55 3.65
N GLY A 148 -5.38 -18.52 4.93
CA GLY A 148 -4.48 -19.54 5.48
C GLY A 148 -3.03 -19.50 4.96
N GLU A 149 -2.62 -18.38 4.37
CA GLU A 149 -1.29 -18.17 3.76
C GLU A 149 -0.38 -17.28 4.64
N PRO A 150 0.18 -17.78 5.76
CA PRO A 150 0.94 -16.95 6.71
C PRO A 150 2.28 -16.46 6.16
N THR A 151 2.83 -17.13 5.16
CA THR A 151 4.17 -16.82 4.60
C THR A 151 4.16 -15.73 3.53
N ARG A 152 2.98 -15.29 3.10
CA ARG A 152 2.85 -14.25 2.09
C ARG A 152 3.04 -12.87 2.70
N SER A 153 3.91 -12.05 2.14
CA SER A 153 4.21 -10.70 2.61
C SER A 153 2.99 -9.76 2.70
N TYR A 154 1.95 -10.01 1.91
CA TYR A 154 0.70 -9.25 1.96
C TYR A 154 -0.19 -9.61 3.17
N SER A 155 0.10 -10.73 3.86
CA SER A 155 -0.65 -11.22 5.03
C SER A 155 0.01 -10.87 6.38
N VAL A 156 1.16 -10.20 6.36
CA VAL A 156 1.87 -9.79 7.60
C VAL A 156 0.92 -9.00 8.50
N PRO A 157 0.79 -9.38 9.79
CA PRO A 157 -0.05 -8.65 10.73
C PRO A 157 0.51 -7.25 11.02
N PRO A 158 -0.35 -6.25 11.29
CA PRO A 158 0.09 -4.97 11.82
C PRO A 158 0.81 -5.16 13.15
N ASP A 159 1.82 -4.33 13.39
CA ASP A 159 2.57 -4.27 14.65
C ASP A 159 2.98 -2.82 14.92
N ALA A 160 2.94 -2.37 16.18
CA ALA A 160 3.32 -1.02 16.53
C ALA A 160 4.81 -0.72 16.24
N LEU A 161 5.63 -1.78 16.17
CA LEU A 161 7.05 -1.77 15.80
C LEU A 161 7.31 -2.65 14.57
N LEU A 162 6.57 -2.47 13.50
CA LEU A 162 6.68 -3.27 12.28
C LEU A 162 7.92 -2.89 11.47
N PHE A 163 9.05 -3.48 11.78
CA PHE A 163 10.30 -3.25 11.07
C PHE A 163 10.31 -3.98 9.71
N ALA A 164 10.66 -3.25 8.64
CA ALA A 164 10.86 -3.76 7.27
C ALA A 164 9.76 -4.76 6.81
N PHE A 165 8.50 -4.47 7.18
CA PHE A 165 7.34 -5.35 6.89
C PHE A 165 7.53 -6.80 7.38
N ASN A 166 8.34 -7.02 8.39
CA ASN A 166 8.73 -8.33 8.90
C ASN A 166 9.19 -9.30 7.80
N SER A 167 9.91 -8.80 6.81
CA SER A 167 10.27 -9.56 5.61
C SER A 167 11.73 -9.36 5.24
N PHE A 168 12.40 -10.47 4.94
CA PHE A 168 13.69 -10.46 4.25
C PHE A 168 13.45 -10.23 2.75
N SER A 169 14.19 -9.32 2.14
CA SER A 169 14.30 -9.19 0.70
C SER A 169 15.62 -9.78 0.23
N PHE A 170 15.59 -10.90 -0.46
CA PHE A 170 16.76 -11.49 -1.10
C PHE A 170 16.83 -11.03 -2.55
N GLN A 171 17.92 -10.41 -2.93
CA GLN A 171 18.23 -10.01 -4.31
C GLN A 171 19.21 -10.99 -4.91
N PHE A 172 18.87 -11.51 -6.09
CA PHE A 172 19.67 -12.48 -6.84
C PHE A 172 20.34 -11.77 -8.01
N PHE A 173 21.67 -11.86 -8.07
CA PHE A 173 22.49 -11.27 -9.13
C PHE A 173 23.23 -12.41 -9.84
N PRO A 174 22.82 -12.80 -11.05
CA PRO A 174 23.54 -13.83 -11.80
C PRO A 174 24.90 -13.30 -12.26
N ASN A 175 25.97 -14.06 -11.98
CA ASN A 175 27.27 -13.88 -12.58
C ASN A 175 27.43 -14.89 -13.73
N LEU A 176 27.40 -14.40 -14.95
CA LEU A 176 27.43 -15.26 -16.15
C LEU A 176 28.79 -15.87 -16.42
N GLU A 177 29.90 -15.27 -15.95
CA GLU A 177 31.26 -15.73 -16.17
C GLU A 177 31.55 -17.02 -15.42
N ASN A 178 31.22 -17.05 -14.13
CA ASN A 178 31.47 -18.22 -13.27
C ASN A 178 30.22 -19.07 -13.00
N ARG A 179 29.09 -18.72 -13.64
CA ARG A 179 27.79 -19.39 -13.49
C ARG A 179 27.28 -19.51 -12.05
N LEU A 180 27.63 -18.55 -11.21
CA LEU A 180 27.18 -18.47 -9.82
C LEU A 180 26.16 -17.33 -9.64
N VAL A 181 25.32 -17.43 -8.62
CA VAL A 181 24.39 -16.36 -8.21
C VAL A 181 24.91 -15.69 -6.95
N VAL A 182 25.06 -14.38 -6.95
CA VAL A 182 25.32 -13.62 -5.72
C VAL A 182 23.98 -13.25 -5.09
N ILE A 183 23.81 -13.53 -3.80
CA ILE A 183 22.60 -13.20 -3.04
C ILE A 183 22.93 -12.08 -2.06
N ARG A 184 22.16 -10.97 -2.14
CA ARG A 184 22.17 -9.89 -1.14
C ARG A 184 20.88 -9.88 -0.38
N GLN A 185 20.92 -9.62 0.91
CA GLN A 185 19.73 -9.51 1.77
C GLN A 185 19.52 -8.07 2.25
N THR A 186 18.28 -7.71 2.45
CA THR A 186 17.85 -6.47 3.10
C THR A 186 16.60 -6.79 3.97
N PRO A 187 16.53 -6.32 5.23
CA PRO A 187 17.57 -5.61 5.99
C PRO A 187 18.74 -6.51 6.37
N ARG A 188 19.93 -5.93 6.63
CA ARG A 188 21.03 -6.66 7.25
C ARG A 188 20.61 -7.12 8.64
N MET A 189 20.96 -8.36 8.97
CA MET A 189 20.70 -8.99 10.27
C MET A 189 22.00 -9.38 10.94
N ALA A 190 22.08 -9.23 12.26
CA ALA A 190 23.29 -9.60 13.01
C ALA A 190 23.58 -11.10 12.93
N ASN A 191 22.54 -11.92 12.85
CA ASN A 191 22.65 -13.39 12.82
C ASN A 191 21.76 -13.98 11.71
N LEU A 192 22.15 -13.77 10.46
CA LEU A 192 21.61 -14.49 9.32
C LEU A 192 22.76 -15.01 8.48
N SER A 193 22.85 -16.30 8.29
CA SER A 193 23.74 -16.94 7.33
C SER A 193 22.98 -17.31 6.06
N ILE A 194 23.67 -17.19 4.90
CA ILE A 194 23.11 -17.57 3.59
C ILE A 194 23.93 -18.74 3.08
N GLU A 195 23.28 -19.90 2.93
CA GLU A 195 23.81 -21.04 2.22
C GLU A 195 23.34 -20.98 0.77
N ASN A 196 24.26 -20.77 -0.14
CA ASN A 196 23.95 -20.53 -1.55
C ASN A 196 24.59 -21.58 -2.45
N ASN A 197 23.75 -22.45 -2.99
CA ASN A 197 24.09 -23.50 -3.94
C ASN A 197 23.35 -23.33 -5.28
N LEU A 198 23.07 -22.06 -5.66
CA LEU A 198 22.43 -21.76 -6.94
C LEU A 198 23.42 -21.72 -8.09
N LEU A 199 23.05 -22.33 -9.20
CA LEU A 199 23.80 -22.29 -10.45
C LEU A 199 23.03 -21.49 -11.50
N VAL A 200 23.75 -20.68 -12.29
CA VAL A 200 23.16 -20.00 -13.44
C VAL A 200 23.07 -20.98 -14.60
N VAL A 201 21.86 -21.14 -15.15
CA VAL A 201 21.57 -21.97 -16.33
C VAL A 201 21.03 -21.13 -17.47
N ASP A 202 21.24 -21.60 -18.71
CA ASP A 202 20.66 -20.92 -19.86
C ASP A 202 19.17 -21.21 -19.96
N GLY A 203 18.38 -20.15 -20.08
CA GLY A 203 16.91 -20.29 -20.15
C GLY A 203 16.17 -18.96 -20.04
N PRO A 204 14.87 -18.95 -20.42
CA PRO A 204 14.01 -17.79 -20.33
C PRO A 204 13.65 -17.45 -18.87
N CYS A 205 13.44 -16.17 -18.56
CA CYS A 205 13.00 -15.74 -17.25
C CYS A 205 11.49 -15.90 -17.05
N THR A 206 11.02 -17.14 -17.07
CA THR A 206 9.63 -17.51 -16.79
C THR A 206 9.59 -18.36 -15.54
N ASN A 207 8.74 -18.00 -14.56
CA ASN A 207 8.56 -18.78 -13.33
C ASN A 207 9.89 -19.17 -12.63
N TRP A 208 10.86 -18.28 -12.66
CA TRP A 208 12.23 -18.54 -12.18
C TRP A 208 12.32 -19.11 -10.76
N ARG A 209 11.30 -18.85 -9.91
CA ARG A 209 11.26 -19.37 -8.55
C ARG A 209 11.01 -20.86 -8.48
N ASP A 210 10.38 -21.44 -9.50
CA ASP A 210 10.04 -22.86 -9.52
C ASP A 210 11.31 -23.75 -9.63
N GLY A 211 12.40 -23.19 -10.17
CA GLY A 211 13.71 -23.83 -10.25
C GLY A 211 14.54 -23.73 -8.95
N ILE A 212 14.07 -23.01 -7.94
CA ILE A 212 14.81 -22.75 -6.71
C ILE A 212 14.14 -23.43 -5.50
N GLN A 213 14.87 -24.29 -4.84
CA GLN A 213 14.53 -24.78 -3.52
C GLN A 213 15.04 -23.78 -2.47
N MET A 214 14.12 -23.24 -1.66
CA MET A 214 14.42 -22.28 -0.61
C MET A 214 13.92 -22.77 0.73
N SER A 215 14.74 -22.65 1.76
CA SER A 215 14.33 -22.82 3.15
C SER A 215 14.84 -21.67 4.02
N LEU A 216 14.03 -21.24 4.98
CA LEU A 216 14.39 -20.30 6.03
C LEU A 216 14.15 -20.97 7.37
N LYS A 217 15.23 -21.31 8.07
CA LYS A 217 15.19 -21.95 9.39
C LYS A 217 15.58 -20.96 10.46
N ALA A 218 14.70 -20.81 11.48
CA ALA A 218 15.03 -20.07 12.68
C ALA A 218 15.73 -20.99 13.67
N GLU A 219 16.91 -20.60 14.13
CA GLU A 219 17.66 -21.28 15.17
C GLU A 219 17.65 -20.45 16.45
N LYS A 220 17.17 -21.02 17.55
CA LYS A 220 16.98 -20.28 18.83
C LYS A 220 18.21 -19.56 19.36
N LYS A 221 19.42 -20.05 19.05
CA LYS A 221 20.68 -19.46 19.55
C LYS A 221 21.51 -18.75 18.49
N SER A 222 21.35 -19.09 17.20
CA SER A 222 22.21 -18.66 16.10
C SER A 222 21.55 -17.72 15.08
N GLY A 223 20.24 -17.50 15.19
CA GLY A 223 19.51 -16.61 14.27
C GLY A 223 18.78 -17.35 13.17
N TRP A 224 19.03 -17.01 11.91
CA TRP A 224 18.42 -17.69 10.75
C TRP A 224 19.49 -18.27 9.83
N ILE A 225 19.13 -19.37 9.20
CA ILE A 225 19.83 -19.92 8.04
C ILE A 225 18.87 -19.87 6.85
N ALA A 226 19.25 -19.10 5.83
CA ALA A 226 18.54 -19.06 4.54
C ALA A 226 19.31 -19.90 3.53
N SER A 227 18.77 -21.05 3.12
CA SER A 227 19.43 -21.97 2.18
C SER A 227 18.72 -21.87 0.82
N PHE A 228 19.51 -21.71 -0.24
CA PHE A 228 19.06 -21.64 -1.62
C PHE A 228 19.83 -22.66 -2.46
N SER A 229 19.12 -23.50 -3.21
CA SER A 229 19.73 -24.47 -4.14
C SER A 229 18.88 -24.61 -5.39
N GLY A 230 19.50 -25.08 -6.48
CA GLY A 230 18.82 -25.27 -7.75
C GLY A 230 19.33 -24.35 -8.87
N GLU A 231 18.45 -23.97 -9.78
CA GLU A 231 18.80 -23.33 -11.04
C GLU A 231 18.19 -21.93 -11.15
N TYR A 232 19.02 -20.96 -11.58
CA TYR A 232 18.61 -19.58 -11.83
C TYR A 232 18.79 -19.25 -13.32
N PRO A 233 17.73 -18.92 -14.08
CA PRO A 233 17.85 -18.63 -15.52
C PRO A 233 18.67 -17.38 -15.81
N SER A 234 19.61 -17.47 -16.74
CA SER A 234 20.51 -16.37 -17.15
C SER A 234 19.75 -15.13 -17.68
N ALA A 235 18.60 -15.33 -18.32
CA ALA A 235 17.73 -14.25 -18.80
C ALA A 235 17.02 -13.46 -17.69
N CYS A 236 17.06 -13.91 -16.43
CA CYS A 236 16.45 -13.23 -15.28
C CYS A 236 17.34 -12.13 -14.71
N SER A 237 18.15 -11.44 -15.39
CA SER A 237 18.95 -10.34 -14.86
C SER A 237 18.96 -10.28 -13.28
N THR A 238 18.50 -9.23 -12.67
CA THR A 238 18.35 -9.15 -11.20
C THR A 238 16.90 -9.41 -10.79
N ALA A 239 16.67 -10.29 -9.82
CA ALA A 239 15.34 -10.58 -9.30
C ALA A 239 15.29 -10.48 -7.76
N ASN A 240 14.09 -10.25 -7.21
CA ASN A 240 13.86 -10.13 -5.77
C ASN A 240 12.87 -11.19 -5.27
N TRP A 241 13.16 -11.73 -4.09
CA TRP A 241 12.27 -12.64 -3.37
C TRP A 241 12.09 -12.17 -1.92
N ASN A 242 10.86 -11.77 -1.57
CA ASN A 242 10.53 -11.36 -0.22
C ASN A 242 9.97 -12.55 0.56
N ILE A 243 10.52 -12.80 1.75
CA ILE A 243 10.19 -13.93 2.61
C ILE A 243 9.88 -13.40 4.00
N VAL A 244 8.71 -13.74 4.53
CA VAL A 244 8.27 -13.30 5.86
C VAL A 244 9.04 -14.02 6.94
N ALA A 245 9.50 -13.28 7.94
CA ALA A 245 10.09 -13.84 9.14
C ALA A 245 8.99 -14.41 10.06
N THR A 246 9.28 -15.54 10.70
CA THR A 246 8.34 -16.22 11.59
C THR A 246 8.28 -15.63 13.00
N ASP A 247 9.26 -14.81 13.38
CA ASP A 247 9.39 -14.19 14.70
C ASP A 247 9.72 -12.71 14.59
N ASN A 248 8.74 -11.85 14.90
CA ASN A 248 8.88 -10.39 14.82
C ASN A 248 9.90 -9.83 15.83
N ASP A 249 9.98 -10.40 17.04
CA ASP A 249 10.89 -9.90 18.08
C ASP A 249 12.33 -10.21 17.69
N GLN A 250 12.58 -11.43 17.20
CA GLN A 250 13.87 -11.80 16.68
C GLN A 250 14.24 -10.97 15.45
N PHE A 251 13.30 -10.76 14.51
CA PHE A 251 13.55 -10.00 13.29
C PHE A 251 13.92 -8.54 13.60
N LEU A 252 13.13 -7.85 14.43
CA LEU A 252 13.40 -6.47 14.83
C LEU A 252 14.72 -6.37 15.59
N SER A 253 14.96 -7.23 16.58
CA SER A 253 16.17 -7.17 17.41
C SER A 253 17.44 -7.40 16.61
N GLN A 254 17.46 -8.39 15.71
CA GLN A 254 18.64 -8.67 14.89
C GLN A 254 18.93 -7.55 13.89
N GLY A 255 17.87 -6.92 13.34
CA GLY A 255 18.01 -5.73 12.50
C GLY A 255 18.57 -4.53 13.27
N LEU A 256 18.08 -4.29 14.49
CA LEU A 256 18.57 -3.21 15.38
C LEU A 256 20.02 -3.43 15.79
N ILE A 257 20.40 -4.67 16.17
CA ILE A 257 21.78 -5.01 16.55
C ILE A 257 22.71 -4.76 15.37
N ALA A 258 22.35 -5.25 14.17
CA ALA A 258 23.15 -5.05 12.96
C ALA A 258 23.31 -3.56 12.61
N ALA A 259 22.21 -2.81 12.64
CA ALA A 259 22.24 -1.37 12.33
C ALA A 259 23.05 -0.55 13.35
N TRP A 260 23.01 -0.93 14.65
CA TRP A 260 23.84 -0.29 15.67
C TRP A 260 25.32 -0.55 15.45
N GLU A 261 25.70 -1.81 15.16
CA GLU A 261 27.07 -2.20 14.84
C GLU A 261 27.59 -1.52 13.56
N ASP A 262 26.78 -1.42 12.51
CA ASP A 262 27.12 -0.73 11.25
C ASP A 262 27.42 0.77 11.48
N LEU A 263 26.76 1.38 12.45
CA LEU A 263 27.04 2.75 12.89
C LEU A 263 28.27 2.85 13.79
N GLY A 264 28.97 1.72 14.05
CA GLY A 264 30.14 1.67 14.97
C GLY A 264 29.73 1.75 16.44
N GLY A 265 28.50 1.42 16.77
CA GLY A 265 28.06 1.19 18.15
C GLY A 265 28.48 -0.19 18.65
N THR A 266 28.51 -0.37 19.96
CA THR A 266 28.90 -1.65 20.57
C THR A 266 27.90 -2.09 21.63
N TRP A 267 27.91 -3.40 21.93
CA TRP A 267 27.12 -4.00 22.99
C TRP A 267 28.06 -4.52 24.06
N GLY A 268 27.88 -4.13 25.32
CA GLY A 268 28.70 -4.63 26.43
C GLY A 268 28.39 -6.08 26.78
N LYS A 269 27.18 -6.54 26.47
CA LYS A 269 26.73 -7.94 26.46
C LYS A 269 25.71 -8.08 25.34
N ARG A 270 25.50 -9.29 24.86
CA ARG A 270 24.35 -9.54 23.97
C ARG A 270 23.05 -9.22 24.70
N PRO A 271 22.19 -8.31 24.20
CA PRO A 271 20.97 -7.92 24.89
C PRO A 271 19.96 -9.09 24.93
N VAL A 272 19.28 -9.22 26.06
CA VAL A 272 18.06 -10.04 26.16
C VAL A 272 16.91 -9.21 25.59
N ILE A 273 16.06 -9.86 24.79
CA ILE A 273 14.90 -9.23 24.18
C ILE A 273 13.69 -9.46 25.08
N LYS A 274 13.00 -8.38 25.41
CA LYS A 274 11.82 -8.40 26.29
C LYS A 274 10.68 -7.61 25.65
N ASN A 275 9.44 -8.04 25.83
CA ASN A 275 8.26 -7.21 25.61
C ASN A 275 7.88 -6.53 26.92
N GLY A 276 7.60 -5.23 26.88
CA GLY A 276 7.27 -4.44 28.07
C GLY A 276 6.52 -3.16 27.69
N GLN A 277 6.16 -2.38 28.69
CA GLN A 277 5.53 -1.08 28.49
C GLN A 277 6.34 0.00 29.18
N LEU A 278 6.24 1.22 28.67
CA LEU A 278 6.85 2.39 29.28
C LEU A 278 6.29 2.59 30.71
N THR A 279 7.19 2.74 31.67
CA THR A 279 6.89 3.04 33.09
C THR A 279 7.59 4.31 33.50
N GLU A 280 7.26 4.86 34.67
CA GLU A 280 7.87 6.09 35.23
C GLU A 280 9.39 5.96 35.48
N SER A 281 9.92 4.72 35.56
CA SER A 281 11.36 4.48 35.70
C SER A 281 12.17 4.79 34.44
N PHE A 282 11.50 4.93 33.28
CA PHE A 282 12.14 5.23 32.03
C PHE A 282 12.09 6.73 31.70
N ARG A 283 13.18 7.25 31.17
CA ARG A 283 13.28 8.62 30.67
C ARG A 283 13.56 8.63 29.17
N PRO A 284 13.06 9.61 28.41
CA PRO A 284 13.27 9.72 26.97
C PRO A 284 14.73 10.04 26.66
N ILE A 285 15.23 9.48 25.53
CA ILE A 285 16.55 9.79 24.98
C ILE A 285 16.37 10.40 23.59
N VAL A 286 15.60 9.75 22.73
CA VAL A 286 15.43 10.12 21.31
C VAL A 286 13.99 9.91 20.89
N THR A 287 13.45 10.86 20.13
CA THR A 287 12.25 10.69 19.33
C THR A 287 12.62 10.78 17.85
N HIS A 288 12.26 9.77 17.09
CA HIS A 288 12.36 9.76 15.64
C HIS A 288 10.98 9.93 15.01
N PHE A 289 10.90 10.78 13.98
CA PHE A 289 9.70 10.97 13.17
C PHE A 289 9.91 10.30 11.82
N GLY A 290 9.07 9.35 11.50
CA GLY A 290 9.06 8.65 10.22
C GLY A 290 8.69 9.54 9.04
N ILE A 291 8.48 8.94 7.87
CA ILE A 291 8.06 9.67 6.68
C ILE A 291 6.65 10.28 6.86
N PRO A 292 6.31 11.35 6.14
CA PRO A 292 4.98 11.94 6.23
C PRO A 292 3.89 11.02 5.63
N LEU A 293 2.65 11.19 6.12
CA LEU A 293 1.50 10.39 5.73
C LEU A 293 1.27 10.35 4.22
N TYR A 294 1.45 11.49 3.51
CA TYR A 294 1.21 11.53 2.06
C TYR A 294 2.13 10.58 1.28
N GLU A 295 3.38 10.40 1.73
CA GLU A 295 4.30 9.43 1.12
C GLU A 295 3.86 7.98 1.41
N SER A 296 3.40 7.71 2.64
CA SER A 296 2.84 6.41 3.00
C SER A 296 1.59 6.10 2.19
N VAL A 297 0.69 7.08 2.01
CA VAL A 297 -0.52 6.92 1.19
C VAL A 297 -0.18 6.70 -0.29
N ARG A 298 0.86 7.37 -0.81
CA ARG A 298 1.36 7.11 -2.16
C ARG A 298 1.77 5.65 -2.33
N ASP A 299 2.54 5.11 -1.41
CA ASP A 299 2.97 3.71 -1.45
C ASP A 299 1.80 2.74 -1.26
N ILE A 300 0.86 3.04 -0.35
CA ILE A 300 -0.37 2.27 -0.15
C ILE A 300 -1.15 2.13 -1.45
N ASN A 301 -1.36 3.22 -2.17
CA ASN A 301 -2.19 3.21 -3.37
C ASN A 301 -1.42 2.73 -4.61
N LYS A 302 -0.20 3.20 -4.84
CA LYS A 302 0.64 2.80 -6.00
C LYS A 302 1.00 1.32 -5.97
N LEU A 303 1.44 0.81 -4.81
CA LEU A 303 1.90 -0.57 -4.64
C LEU A 303 0.82 -1.50 -4.09
N SER A 304 -0.33 -0.95 -3.73
CA SER A 304 -1.44 -1.69 -3.11
C SER A 304 -1.04 -2.37 -1.79
N ASN A 305 -0.21 -1.71 -0.97
CA ASN A 305 0.33 -2.29 0.26
C ASN A 305 -0.77 -2.46 1.33
N ASN A 306 -1.06 -3.71 1.70
CA ASN A 306 -2.12 -4.04 2.65
C ASN A 306 -1.70 -3.70 4.08
N VAL A 307 -0.47 -4.01 4.44
CA VAL A 307 0.03 -3.86 5.81
C VAL A 307 0.04 -2.38 6.20
N MET A 308 0.55 -1.52 5.30
CA MET A 308 0.54 -0.08 5.52
C MET A 308 -0.89 0.47 5.66
N ALA A 309 -1.83 0.01 4.84
CA ALA A 309 -3.24 0.45 4.94
C ALA A 309 -3.87 0.07 6.28
N ARG A 310 -3.58 -1.15 6.80
CA ARG A 310 -4.02 -1.59 8.14
C ARG A 310 -3.40 -0.73 9.25
N GLN A 311 -2.10 -0.42 9.16
CA GLN A 311 -1.42 0.47 10.10
C GLN A 311 -2.08 1.86 10.13
N VAL A 312 -2.41 2.42 8.97
CA VAL A 312 -3.10 3.71 8.86
C VAL A 312 -4.50 3.67 9.50
N LEU A 313 -5.26 2.59 9.29
CA LEU A 313 -6.57 2.44 9.95
C LEU A 313 -6.44 2.41 11.49
N LEU A 314 -5.45 1.68 12.02
CA LEU A 314 -5.16 1.62 13.45
C LEU A 314 -4.68 2.97 13.99
N THR A 315 -3.92 3.73 13.20
CA THR A 315 -3.52 5.09 13.55
C THR A 315 -4.73 6.02 13.72
N LEU A 316 -5.73 5.93 12.81
CA LEU A 316 -6.98 6.68 12.95
C LEU A 316 -7.71 6.34 14.26
N ALA A 317 -7.70 5.07 14.66
CA ALA A 317 -8.27 4.64 15.94
C ALA A 317 -7.55 5.31 17.13
N ILE A 318 -6.22 5.29 17.13
CA ILE A 318 -5.38 5.84 18.21
C ILE A 318 -5.55 7.36 18.33
N GLU A 319 -5.42 8.06 17.23
CA GLU A 319 -5.46 9.53 17.22
C GLU A 319 -6.83 10.08 17.60
N LYS A 320 -7.90 9.31 17.38
CA LYS A 320 -9.26 9.72 17.72
C LYS A 320 -9.71 9.28 19.10
N ASN A 321 -9.32 8.08 19.54
CA ASN A 321 -9.86 7.44 20.76
C ASN A 321 -8.78 7.17 21.81
N GLY A 322 -7.49 7.42 21.50
CA GLY A 322 -6.36 7.03 22.34
C GLY A 322 -5.91 5.59 22.14
N ALA A 323 -4.70 5.29 22.62
CA ALA A 323 -4.18 3.92 22.63
C ALA A 323 -4.81 3.10 23.78
N PRO A 324 -4.96 1.76 23.60
CA PRO A 324 -4.56 0.98 22.44
C PRO A 324 -5.57 1.04 21.28
N GLY A 325 -5.05 1.18 20.08
CA GLY A 325 -5.86 1.13 18.85
C GLY A 325 -6.26 -0.28 18.44
N ASN A 326 -7.47 -0.42 17.95
CA ASN A 326 -7.97 -1.67 17.38
C ASN A 326 -8.76 -1.41 16.08
N THR A 327 -9.00 -2.47 15.33
CA THR A 327 -9.63 -2.40 14.01
C THR A 327 -11.08 -1.88 14.10
N ASN A 328 -11.84 -2.30 15.11
CA ASN A 328 -13.24 -1.87 15.28
C ASN A 328 -13.35 -0.36 15.52
N ASN A 329 -12.49 0.19 16.37
CA ASN A 329 -12.43 1.63 16.61
C ASN A 329 -12.04 2.39 15.34
N GLY A 330 -11.07 1.89 14.56
CA GLY A 330 -10.70 2.48 13.26
C GLY A 330 -11.87 2.51 12.29
N ASN A 331 -12.64 1.42 12.20
CA ASN A 331 -13.82 1.33 11.35
C ASN A 331 -14.90 2.34 11.75
N MET A 332 -15.18 2.47 13.06
CA MET A 332 -16.13 3.45 13.57
C MET A 332 -15.68 4.88 13.26
N VAL A 333 -14.40 5.17 13.39
CA VAL A 333 -13.83 6.48 13.08
C VAL A 333 -14.03 6.83 11.60
N VAL A 334 -13.72 5.92 10.67
CA VAL A 334 -13.92 6.14 9.24
C VAL A 334 -15.39 6.33 8.90
N LYS A 335 -16.29 5.50 9.44
CA LYS A 335 -17.74 5.67 9.23
C LYS A 335 -18.27 7.01 9.77
N SER A 336 -17.80 7.43 10.94
CA SER A 336 -18.16 8.72 11.53
C SER A 336 -17.64 9.90 10.70
N TRP A 337 -16.45 9.76 10.12
CA TRP A 337 -15.89 10.75 9.20
C TRP A 337 -16.74 10.89 7.92
N LEU A 338 -17.14 9.77 7.28
CA LEU A 338 -18.02 9.79 6.09
C LEU A 338 -19.36 10.50 6.38
N LYS A 339 -19.97 10.23 7.53
CA LYS A 339 -21.22 10.88 7.94
C LYS A 339 -21.12 12.41 8.05
N LYS A 340 -19.96 12.96 8.43
CA LYS A 340 -19.76 14.42 8.45
C LYS A 340 -19.90 15.07 7.07
N TYR A 341 -19.59 14.32 6.01
CA TYR A 341 -19.73 14.74 4.62
C TYR A 341 -21.07 14.31 4.03
N GLN A 342 -22.06 13.94 4.87
CA GLN A 342 -23.39 13.49 4.45
C GLN A 342 -23.35 12.25 3.53
N LEU A 343 -22.28 11.45 3.63
CA LEU A 343 -22.14 10.18 2.94
C LEU A 343 -22.61 9.06 3.88
N ASP A 344 -23.95 8.82 3.84
CA ASP A 344 -24.53 7.68 4.55
C ASP A 344 -24.43 6.44 3.67
N MET A 345 -23.64 5.46 4.12
CA MET A 345 -23.33 4.23 3.40
C MET A 345 -23.73 3.02 4.25
N PRO A 346 -25.02 2.65 4.30
CA PRO A 346 -25.51 1.58 5.16
C PRO A 346 -24.90 0.22 4.82
N GLU A 347 -24.53 0.01 3.55
CA GLU A 347 -23.89 -1.21 3.07
C GLU A 347 -22.38 -1.28 3.37
N LEU A 348 -21.77 -0.20 3.85
CA LEU A 348 -20.33 -0.15 4.07
C LEU A 348 -19.91 -1.08 5.21
N VAL A 349 -19.12 -2.07 4.88
CA VAL A 349 -18.43 -2.94 5.84
C VAL A 349 -16.93 -2.77 5.65
N ILE A 350 -16.26 -2.26 6.68
CA ILE A 350 -14.81 -2.19 6.75
C ILE A 350 -14.36 -3.25 7.77
N GLU A 351 -13.47 -4.15 7.40
CA GLU A 351 -12.86 -5.10 8.32
C GLU A 351 -11.49 -4.59 8.79
N ASN A 352 -10.62 -4.31 7.84
CA ASN A 352 -9.23 -3.92 8.13
C ASN A 352 -8.74 -2.72 7.31
N GLY A 353 -9.58 -2.14 6.46
CA GLY A 353 -9.29 -0.94 5.65
C GLY A 353 -8.33 -1.16 4.49
N SER A 354 -7.88 -2.39 4.26
CA SER A 354 -6.96 -2.71 3.16
C SER A 354 -7.63 -3.35 1.95
N GLY A 355 -8.84 -3.86 2.10
CA GLY A 355 -9.52 -4.66 1.08
C GLY A 355 -9.04 -6.11 0.97
N LEU A 356 -8.08 -6.53 1.78
CA LEU A 356 -7.70 -7.94 1.93
C LEU A 356 -8.66 -8.57 2.95
N SER A 357 -9.87 -8.84 2.50
CA SER A 357 -11.01 -9.25 3.33
C SER A 357 -12.04 -9.99 2.50
N ARG A 358 -12.70 -10.97 3.11
CA ARG A 358 -13.85 -11.65 2.51
C ARG A 358 -15.18 -10.96 2.82
N ILE A 359 -15.22 -10.11 3.83
CA ILE A 359 -16.44 -9.47 4.34
C ILE A 359 -16.56 -7.97 4.02
N GLU A 360 -15.47 -7.29 3.62
CA GLU A 360 -15.56 -5.87 3.24
C GLU A 360 -16.54 -5.66 2.10
N ARG A 361 -17.39 -4.64 2.22
CA ARG A 361 -18.43 -4.27 1.26
C ARG A 361 -18.52 -2.77 1.09
N ILE A 362 -18.75 -2.34 -0.14
CA ILE A 362 -19.15 -0.98 -0.52
C ILE A 362 -19.85 -1.05 -1.87
N SER A 363 -20.71 -0.09 -2.17
CA SER A 363 -21.29 0.05 -3.52
C SER A 363 -20.36 0.84 -4.45
N SER A 364 -20.45 0.59 -5.76
CA SER A 364 -19.67 1.35 -6.75
C SER A 364 -20.06 2.84 -6.76
N LYS A 365 -21.33 3.16 -6.48
CA LYS A 365 -21.83 4.53 -6.32
C LYS A 365 -21.14 5.25 -5.16
N HIS A 366 -21.15 4.65 -3.98
CA HIS A 366 -20.55 5.26 -2.80
C HIS A 366 -19.04 5.41 -2.92
N LEU A 367 -18.35 4.45 -3.55
CA LEU A 367 -16.92 4.63 -3.81
C LEU A 367 -16.66 5.76 -4.83
N ASN A 368 -17.55 5.97 -5.80
CA ASN A 368 -17.49 7.12 -6.71
C ASN A 368 -17.71 8.45 -5.97
N GLN A 369 -18.60 8.48 -4.99
CA GLN A 369 -18.79 9.66 -4.13
C GLN A 369 -17.56 9.95 -3.26
N VAL A 370 -16.85 8.92 -2.80
CA VAL A 370 -15.54 9.09 -2.12
C VAL A 370 -14.51 9.74 -3.06
N LEU A 371 -14.48 9.37 -4.34
CA LEU A 371 -13.62 10.04 -5.32
C LEU A 371 -13.99 11.52 -5.48
N LEU A 372 -15.29 11.84 -5.59
CA LEU A 372 -15.73 13.24 -5.65
C LEU A 372 -15.35 14.03 -4.39
N LEU A 373 -15.53 13.42 -3.20
CA LEU A 373 -15.07 14.00 -1.94
C LEU A 373 -13.55 14.27 -1.97
N GLY A 374 -12.76 13.32 -2.51
CA GLY A 374 -11.32 13.48 -2.66
C GLY A 374 -10.91 14.66 -3.53
N LEU A 375 -11.65 14.98 -4.61
CA LEU A 375 -11.41 16.16 -5.43
C LEU A 375 -11.81 17.46 -4.72
N ASN A 376 -12.83 17.43 -3.87
CA ASN A 376 -13.29 18.59 -3.10
C ASN A 376 -12.51 18.79 -1.79
N SER A 377 -11.60 17.88 -1.47
CA SER A 377 -10.77 17.91 -0.27
C SER A 377 -9.65 18.96 -0.39
N SER A 378 -9.23 19.51 0.75
CA SER A 378 -8.00 20.31 0.86
C SER A 378 -6.75 19.48 0.57
N THR A 379 -6.84 18.15 0.66
CA THR A 379 -5.73 17.20 0.41
C THR A 379 -5.76 16.61 -1.01
N ARG A 380 -6.59 17.14 -1.90
CA ARG A 380 -6.85 16.61 -3.25
C ARG A 380 -5.59 16.35 -4.09
N ASP A 381 -4.58 17.22 -4.00
CA ASP A 381 -3.34 17.04 -4.77
C ASP A 381 -2.60 15.78 -4.32
N TYR A 382 -2.41 15.59 -3.02
CA TYR A 382 -1.78 14.40 -2.46
C TYR A 382 -2.60 13.12 -2.74
N PHE A 383 -3.94 13.21 -2.63
CA PHE A 383 -4.80 12.07 -2.89
C PHE A 383 -4.72 11.61 -4.35
N THR A 384 -4.85 12.54 -5.29
CA THR A 384 -4.80 12.23 -6.72
C THR A 384 -3.40 11.78 -7.17
N GLU A 385 -2.31 12.35 -6.60
CA GLU A 385 -0.93 11.94 -6.85
C GLU A 385 -0.66 10.50 -6.37
N SER A 386 -1.35 10.07 -5.34
CA SER A 386 -1.18 8.71 -4.80
C SER A 386 -1.70 7.60 -5.72
N LEU A 387 -2.55 7.94 -6.71
CA LEU A 387 -3.16 6.93 -7.60
C LEU A 387 -2.16 6.36 -8.60
N PRO A 388 -2.19 5.04 -8.88
CA PRO A 388 -1.44 4.43 -9.96
C PRO A 388 -1.82 5.01 -11.33
N ILE A 389 -0.83 5.28 -12.18
CA ILE A 389 -1.03 5.86 -13.50
C ILE A 389 -0.83 4.80 -14.58
N ALA A 390 -1.83 4.61 -15.42
CA ALA A 390 -1.78 3.64 -16.51
C ALA A 390 -0.59 3.90 -17.45
N GLY A 391 0.16 2.85 -17.77
CA GLY A 391 1.34 2.92 -18.62
C GLY A 391 2.58 3.58 -17.98
N VAL A 392 2.48 4.03 -16.70
CA VAL A 392 3.55 4.79 -16.03
C VAL A 392 4.05 4.09 -14.77
N ASP A 393 3.17 3.89 -13.78
CA ASP A 393 3.61 3.41 -12.48
C ASP A 393 2.59 2.51 -11.75
N GLY A 394 3.03 2.03 -10.58
CA GLY A 394 2.21 1.25 -9.66
C GLY A 394 1.61 0.00 -10.30
N THR A 395 0.43 -0.39 -9.82
CA THR A 395 -0.30 -1.56 -10.34
C THR A 395 -0.87 -1.38 -11.75
N MET A 396 -0.77 -0.17 -12.30
CA MET A 396 -1.23 0.19 -13.64
C MET A 396 -0.09 0.31 -14.67
N LYS A 397 1.17 0.13 -14.27
CA LYS A 397 2.37 0.36 -15.10
C LYS A 397 2.32 -0.32 -16.48
N HIS A 398 1.75 -1.49 -16.57
CA HIS A 398 1.70 -2.30 -17.80
C HIS A 398 0.28 -2.39 -18.41
N ARG A 399 -0.61 -1.45 -18.07
CA ARG A 399 -1.99 -1.41 -18.58
C ARG A 399 -2.19 -0.26 -19.55
N LEU A 400 -3.01 -0.47 -20.59
CA LEU A 400 -3.41 0.53 -21.61
C LEU A 400 -2.23 1.17 -22.37
N MET A 401 -1.05 0.56 -22.36
CA MET A 401 0.18 1.15 -22.95
C MET A 401 0.01 1.49 -24.44
N ASP A 402 -0.57 0.59 -25.22
CA ASP A 402 -0.75 0.81 -26.66
C ASP A 402 -1.75 1.94 -26.92
N LYS A 403 -2.84 1.99 -26.17
CA LYS A 403 -3.82 3.07 -26.26
C LYS A 403 -3.23 4.44 -25.93
N LEU A 404 -2.44 4.51 -24.86
CA LEU A 404 -1.85 5.76 -24.39
C LEU A 404 -0.75 6.27 -25.32
N ARG A 405 0.04 5.37 -25.92
CA ARG A 405 1.09 5.72 -26.90
C ARG A 405 0.55 6.25 -28.24
N GLN A 406 -0.66 5.83 -28.62
CA GLN A 406 -1.32 6.27 -29.87
C GLN A 406 -1.88 7.68 -29.79
N TYR A 407 -1.99 8.26 -28.57
CA TYR A 407 -2.54 9.60 -28.40
C TYR A 407 -1.52 10.67 -28.81
N ILE A 408 -1.82 11.36 -29.90
CA ILE A 408 -1.10 12.56 -30.37
C ILE A 408 -2.11 13.71 -30.36
N PRO A 409 -1.97 14.70 -29.46
CA PRO A 409 -2.88 15.84 -29.43
C PRO A 409 -2.72 16.70 -30.70
N ARG A 410 -3.83 17.07 -31.33
CA ARG A 410 -3.82 18.08 -32.39
C ARG A 410 -3.69 19.47 -31.77
N LYS A 411 -3.01 20.40 -32.46
CA LYS A 411 -2.81 21.78 -31.95
C LYS A 411 -4.12 22.46 -31.53
N ALA A 412 -5.21 22.27 -32.30
CA ALA A 412 -6.52 22.84 -31.97
C ALA A 412 -7.14 22.25 -30.70
N ASP A 413 -6.83 21.01 -30.38
CA ASP A 413 -7.40 20.32 -29.21
C ASP A 413 -6.66 20.68 -27.91
N VAL A 414 -5.40 21.13 -28.00
CA VAL A 414 -4.56 21.44 -26.82
C VAL A 414 -5.15 22.56 -25.97
N GLN A 415 -5.59 23.64 -26.59
CA GLN A 415 -6.15 24.79 -25.87
C GLN A 415 -7.45 24.45 -25.15
N VAL A 416 -8.33 23.68 -25.78
CA VAL A 416 -9.59 23.17 -25.18
C VAL A 416 -9.27 22.22 -24.04
N PHE A 417 -8.33 21.31 -24.23
CA PHE A 417 -7.85 20.34 -23.22
C PHE A 417 -7.33 21.07 -21.97
N GLU A 418 -6.43 22.03 -22.13
CA GLU A 418 -5.86 22.81 -21.03
C GLU A 418 -6.92 23.63 -20.30
N SER A 419 -7.84 24.24 -21.03
CA SER A 419 -8.96 25.00 -20.45
C SER A 419 -9.85 24.10 -19.58
N ASN A 420 -10.21 22.94 -20.08
CA ASN A 420 -11.06 21.97 -19.35
C ASN A 420 -10.40 21.47 -18.05
N LEU A 421 -9.08 21.42 -18.01
CA LEU A 421 -8.32 20.89 -16.86
C LEU A 421 -7.76 21.97 -15.93
N SER A 422 -7.97 23.25 -16.24
CA SER A 422 -7.35 24.37 -15.49
C SER A 422 -7.60 24.30 -13.97
N GLN A 423 -8.79 23.89 -13.55
CA GLN A 423 -9.23 23.82 -12.15
C GLN A 423 -8.86 22.49 -11.45
N PHE A 424 -8.49 21.47 -12.21
CA PHE A 424 -8.20 20.16 -11.65
C PHE A 424 -6.85 20.11 -10.94
N PRO A 425 -6.64 19.15 -9.99
CA PRO A 425 -5.35 18.91 -9.36
C PRO A 425 -4.26 18.60 -10.40
N LYS A 426 -3.05 19.09 -10.15
CA LYS A 426 -1.91 18.93 -11.06
C LYS A 426 -1.69 17.50 -11.56
N PRO A 427 -1.80 16.45 -10.71
CA PRO A 427 -1.58 15.07 -11.16
C PRO A 427 -2.54 14.61 -12.26
N ILE A 428 -3.81 15.03 -12.23
CA ILE A 428 -4.83 14.63 -13.22
C ILE A 428 -5.05 15.69 -14.32
N LYS A 429 -4.03 16.50 -14.63
CA LYS A 429 -4.05 17.45 -15.75
C LYS A 429 -3.50 16.88 -17.07
N LYS A 430 -3.38 15.55 -17.16
CA LYS A 430 -2.87 14.90 -18.36
C LYS A 430 -3.82 13.80 -18.82
N TYR A 431 -3.90 13.60 -20.14
CA TYR A 431 -4.57 12.46 -20.73
C TYR A 431 -4.09 11.16 -20.11
N GLY A 432 -5.01 10.33 -19.64
CA GLY A 432 -4.64 9.08 -18.99
C GLY A 432 -5.68 8.54 -18.00
N ALA A 433 -5.33 7.41 -17.38
CA ALA A 433 -6.15 6.78 -16.36
C ALA A 433 -5.36 6.67 -15.04
N TYR A 434 -5.93 7.18 -13.98
CA TYR A 434 -5.39 7.30 -12.62
C TYR A 434 -6.21 6.39 -11.71
N ILE A 435 -5.82 5.12 -11.63
CA ILE A 435 -6.71 4.06 -11.17
C ILE A 435 -6.08 3.22 -10.07
N LYS A 436 -6.76 3.13 -8.93
CA LYS A 436 -6.52 2.11 -7.93
C LYS A 436 -7.16 0.81 -8.38
N THR A 437 -6.41 -0.29 -8.37
CA THR A 437 -6.90 -1.64 -8.67
C THR A 437 -7.14 -2.45 -7.41
N GLY A 438 -8.06 -3.40 -7.46
CA GLY A 438 -8.27 -4.42 -6.45
C GLY A 438 -8.35 -5.81 -7.05
N SER A 439 -7.81 -6.81 -6.34
CA SER A 439 -7.80 -8.20 -6.77
C SER A 439 -7.82 -9.14 -5.58
N LEU A 440 -8.75 -10.09 -5.59
CA LEU A 440 -8.75 -11.31 -4.80
C LEU A 440 -8.93 -12.50 -5.76
N ALA A 441 -9.00 -13.72 -5.29
CA ALA A 441 -9.22 -14.89 -6.14
C ALA A 441 -10.46 -14.72 -7.03
N ASP A 442 -11.55 -14.25 -6.41
CA ASP A 442 -12.89 -14.08 -6.97
C ASP A 442 -13.32 -12.62 -7.15
N VAL A 443 -12.39 -11.66 -7.03
CA VAL A 443 -12.68 -10.22 -7.16
C VAL A 443 -11.71 -9.54 -8.11
N ARG A 444 -12.24 -8.69 -8.99
CA ARG A 444 -11.50 -7.63 -9.68
C ARG A 444 -12.25 -6.32 -9.53
N SER A 445 -11.52 -5.26 -9.21
CA SER A 445 -12.08 -3.93 -9.07
C SER A 445 -11.12 -2.85 -9.60
N ILE A 446 -11.72 -1.74 -10.02
CA ILE A 446 -11.03 -0.50 -10.34
C ILE A 446 -11.81 0.67 -9.75
N SER A 447 -11.07 1.72 -9.30
CA SER A 447 -11.68 2.99 -8.90
C SER A 447 -10.67 4.11 -9.04
N GLY A 448 -11.11 5.27 -9.57
CA GLY A 448 -10.24 6.42 -9.79
C GLY A 448 -10.76 7.35 -10.87
N TYR A 449 -9.84 8.04 -11.57
CA TYR A 449 -10.18 9.05 -12.56
C TYR A 449 -9.64 8.68 -13.94
N VAL A 450 -10.39 9.04 -14.99
CA VAL A 450 -9.96 8.95 -16.37
C VAL A 450 -10.08 10.33 -17.01
N VAL A 451 -9.00 10.80 -17.62
CA VAL A 451 -8.94 12.05 -18.38
C VAL A 451 -8.94 11.72 -19.86
N SER A 452 -10.00 12.12 -20.55
CA SER A 452 -10.18 11.83 -21.96
C SER A 452 -9.32 12.71 -22.86
N LYS A 453 -9.33 12.40 -24.17
CA LYS A 453 -8.58 13.15 -25.19
C LYS A 453 -9.02 14.61 -25.33
N THR A 454 -10.25 14.97 -24.91
CA THR A 454 -10.74 16.36 -24.90
C THR A 454 -10.54 17.04 -23.54
N GLY A 455 -9.91 16.37 -22.55
CA GLY A 455 -9.73 16.91 -21.21
C GLY A 455 -10.97 16.74 -20.32
N GLN A 456 -11.97 15.94 -20.74
CA GLN A 456 -13.06 15.61 -19.86
C GLN A 456 -12.63 14.64 -18.79
N VAL A 457 -12.90 14.94 -17.52
CA VAL A 457 -12.57 14.06 -16.38
C VAL A 457 -13.80 13.22 -16.03
N TYR A 458 -13.55 11.93 -15.82
CA TYR A 458 -14.55 10.98 -15.33
C TYR A 458 -14.06 10.33 -14.04
N ALA A 459 -14.95 10.17 -13.06
CA ALA A 459 -14.75 9.24 -11.96
C ALA A 459 -15.36 7.89 -12.33
N ILE A 460 -14.65 6.82 -12.05
CA ILE A 460 -15.09 5.44 -12.32
C ILE A 460 -14.87 4.57 -11.10
N SER A 461 -15.90 3.77 -10.75
CA SER A 461 -15.79 2.63 -9.84
C SER A 461 -16.49 1.44 -10.46
N SER A 462 -15.76 0.32 -10.61
CA SER A 462 -16.32 -0.91 -11.20
C SER A 462 -15.81 -2.14 -10.46
N PHE A 463 -16.75 -3.02 -10.09
CA PHE A 463 -16.51 -4.24 -9.33
C PHE A 463 -17.00 -5.46 -10.09
N ILE A 464 -16.22 -6.53 -10.03
CA ILE A 464 -16.56 -7.86 -10.53
C ILE A 464 -16.32 -8.84 -9.39
N ASN A 465 -17.39 -9.45 -8.86
CA ASN A 465 -17.34 -10.46 -7.82
C ASN A 465 -17.85 -11.80 -8.38
N HIS A 466 -16.94 -12.65 -8.85
CA HIS A 466 -17.27 -13.92 -9.47
C HIS A 466 -16.06 -14.85 -9.48
N ARG A 467 -16.27 -16.18 -9.41
CA ARG A 467 -15.17 -17.17 -9.49
C ARG A 467 -14.24 -16.97 -10.71
N ASN A 468 -14.78 -16.46 -11.83
CA ASN A 468 -14.03 -16.16 -13.05
C ASN A 468 -13.56 -14.70 -13.12
N ALA A 469 -13.56 -13.94 -12.01
CA ALA A 469 -13.17 -12.53 -12.01
C ALA A 469 -11.75 -12.29 -12.56
N GLY A 470 -10.87 -13.31 -12.49
CA GLY A 470 -9.55 -13.28 -13.13
C GLY A 470 -9.57 -12.83 -14.59
N SER A 471 -10.56 -13.27 -15.37
CA SER A 471 -10.77 -12.91 -16.78
C SER A 471 -11.40 -11.53 -16.96
N GLY A 472 -11.93 -10.89 -15.90
CA GLY A 472 -12.65 -9.61 -15.95
C GLY A 472 -11.79 -8.38 -16.22
N ARG A 473 -10.46 -8.52 -16.26
CA ARG A 473 -9.53 -7.41 -16.53
C ARG A 473 -9.84 -6.70 -17.85
N GLY A 474 -10.19 -7.47 -18.89
CA GLY A 474 -10.54 -6.93 -20.21
C GLY A 474 -11.79 -6.04 -20.19
N ILE A 475 -12.76 -6.31 -19.31
CA ILE A 475 -13.95 -5.46 -19.13
C ILE A 475 -13.53 -4.08 -18.60
N HIS A 476 -12.69 -4.05 -17.58
CA HIS A 476 -12.19 -2.81 -17.02
C HIS A 476 -11.33 -2.03 -18.02
N ASP A 477 -10.47 -2.70 -18.79
CA ASP A 477 -9.65 -2.06 -19.82
C ASP A 477 -10.52 -1.45 -20.94
N ALA A 478 -11.60 -2.13 -21.34
CA ALA A 478 -12.55 -1.61 -22.33
C ALA A 478 -13.30 -0.37 -21.83
N LEU A 479 -13.75 -0.37 -20.56
CA LEU A 479 -14.41 0.81 -19.96
C LEU A 479 -13.45 2.02 -19.91
N MET A 480 -12.21 1.82 -19.46
CA MET A 480 -11.24 2.90 -19.42
C MET A 480 -10.88 3.41 -20.82
N THR A 481 -10.70 2.51 -21.80
CA THR A 481 -10.43 2.88 -23.20
C THR A 481 -11.55 3.71 -23.79
N TRP A 482 -12.80 3.31 -23.55
CA TRP A 482 -13.97 4.07 -24.01
C TRP A 482 -14.01 5.47 -23.37
N LEU A 483 -13.73 5.62 -22.08
CA LEU A 483 -13.65 6.93 -21.41
C LEU A 483 -12.50 7.78 -21.93
N LEU A 484 -11.35 7.19 -22.24
CA LEU A 484 -10.22 7.88 -22.86
C LEU A 484 -10.59 8.46 -24.25
N ASP A 485 -11.56 7.85 -24.95
CA ASP A 485 -12.10 8.32 -26.24
C ASP A 485 -13.34 9.25 -26.08
N ASP A 486 -13.48 9.94 -24.94
CA ASP A 486 -14.56 10.87 -24.58
C ASP A 486 -15.87 10.23 -24.11
N GLY A 487 -15.89 8.92 -23.89
CA GLY A 487 -17.10 8.25 -23.36
C GLY A 487 -18.32 8.41 -24.29
N PRO A 488 -19.51 8.75 -23.75
CA PRO A 488 -20.69 8.94 -24.58
C PRO A 488 -20.55 10.24 -25.38
N GLN A 489 -20.44 10.10 -26.70
CA GLN A 489 -20.59 11.25 -27.60
C GLN A 489 -22.01 11.82 -27.42
N GLN A 490 -22.11 13.10 -27.07
CA GLN A 490 -23.41 13.79 -27.17
C GLN A 490 -23.87 13.63 -28.61
N SER A 491 -24.94 12.87 -28.83
CA SER A 491 -25.67 12.93 -30.08
C SER A 491 -26.08 14.41 -30.27
N HIS A 492 -25.45 15.10 -31.22
CA HIS A 492 -26.01 16.35 -31.72
C HIS A 492 -27.42 16.01 -32.19
N ALA A 493 -28.40 16.31 -31.36
CA ALA A 493 -29.76 16.42 -31.83
C ALA A 493 -29.75 17.50 -32.94
N ARG A 494 -29.71 17.05 -34.19
CA ARG A 494 -30.03 17.94 -35.30
C ARG A 494 -31.47 18.38 -35.05
N ALA A 495 -31.61 19.64 -34.65
CA ALA A 495 -32.86 20.32 -34.77
C ALA A 495 -33.27 20.31 -36.27
N HIS A 496 -34.31 19.61 -36.59
CA HIS A 496 -35.10 19.81 -37.79
C HIS A 496 -36.40 20.46 -37.41
#